data_56b56a41546226fd3445afc2e01021ab
#
_entry.id   56b56a41546226fd3445afc2e01021ab
#
_cell.length_a   1.000
_cell.length_b   1.000
_cell.length_c   1.000
_cell.angle_alpha   90.00
_cell.angle_beta   90.00
_cell.angle_gamma   90.00
#
_symmetry.space_group_name_H-M   'P 1'
#
loop_
_entity.id
_entity.type
_entity.pdbx_description
1 polymer ?
#
loop_
_entity_poly.entity_id
_entity_poly.type
_entity_poly.pdbx_seq_one_letter_code
_entity_poly.pdbx_strand_id
1 'polypeptide(L)'
;MTFWGTLKDGSQMLLGEPRSASLTYDRDAPADLLEAVFPADRVWEELVLVTACRQGETVFRGLVDEQNTRLTDSGITVELVCRSGEALLLDNEAAPGTIQRPTLEKLGKTLLEPLGITRVVGEAAAPWELVIEKGTSCWTVLSDFCQTLLGAQPYVDCQGVLHCQGAPERELRLGEVLSATLALAPCKRISEVRQQSFRGGYDTPYRSKEAAVERRRYGSMQSGEDPREVIARGERESFSLTVECPGLLWPLRGGKADVEVPGLGKFSGCPVRSGRALWDEDGQRTQIVLERGQ
;
A
#
# COMPACT_ATOMS: atom_id res chain seq x y z
N MET A 1 -21.17 -5.70 5.39
CA MET A 1 -20.05 -6.47 4.78
C MET A 1 -20.36 -7.94 4.86
N THR A 2 -19.94 -8.70 3.87
CA THR A 2 -20.04 -10.18 3.86
C THR A 2 -18.66 -10.76 3.67
N PHE A 3 -18.30 -11.72 4.50
CA PHE A 3 -16.97 -12.35 4.48
C PHE A 3 -17.08 -13.82 4.08
N TRP A 4 -16.24 -14.22 3.14
CA TRP A 4 -16.12 -15.59 2.66
C TRP A 4 -14.73 -16.11 2.89
N GLY A 5 -14.61 -17.30 3.45
CA GLY A 5 -13.37 -18.06 3.54
C GLY A 5 -13.31 -19.11 2.44
N THR A 6 -12.14 -19.30 1.84
CA THR A 6 -11.89 -20.40 0.89
C THR A 6 -10.99 -21.43 1.56
N LEU A 7 -11.41 -22.70 1.53
CA LEU A 7 -10.68 -23.85 2.05
C LEU A 7 -9.63 -24.36 1.05
N LYS A 8 -8.77 -25.26 1.49
CA LYS A 8 -7.71 -25.88 0.64
C LYS A 8 -8.25 -26.61 -0.59
N ASP A 9 -9.45 -27.17 -0.50
CA ASP A 9 -10.11 -27.85 -1.64
C ASP A 9 -10.82 -26.90 -2.62
N GLY A 10 -10.76 -25.59 -2.36
CA GLY A 10 -11.41 -24.54 -3.14
C GLY A 10 -12.87 -24.30 -2.76
N SER A 11 -13.44 -25.05 -1.84
CA SER A 11 -14.80 -24.81 -1.33
C SER A 11 -14.84 -23.48 -0.55
N GLN A 12 -16.03 -22.87 -0.51
CA GLN A 12 -16.23 -21.60 0.17
C GLN A 12 -17.16 -21.78 1.37
N MET A 13 -16.86 -21.06 2.45
CA MET A 13 -17.74 -20.94 3.60
C MET A 13 -18.02 -19.49 3.94
N LEU A 14 -19.23 -19.20 4.33
CA LEU A 14 -19.62 -17.89 4.85
C LEU A 14 -19.10 -17.78 6.30
N LEU A 15 -18.31 -16.73 6.58
CA LEU A 15 -17.70 -16.54 7.91
C LEU A 15 -18.63 -15.84 8.90
N GLY A 16 -19.72 -15.25 8.41
CA GLY A 16 -20.67 -14.49 9.22
C GLY A 16 -20.23 -13.06 9.48
N GLU A 17 -20.80 -12.43 10.49
CA GLU A 17 -20.50 -11.07 10.89
C GLU A 17 -19.35 -11.06 11.91
N PRO A 18 -18.28 -10.31 11.68
CA PRO A 18 -17.18 -10.22 12.63
C PRO A 18 -17.58 -9.42 13.88
N ARG A 19 -17.03 -9.76 15.04
CA ARG A 19 -17.07 -8.92 16.24
C ARG A 19 -16.31 -7.62 16.02
N SER A 20 -15.18 -7.74 15.37
CA SER A 20 -14.36 -6.60 14.91
C SER A 20 -13.62 -6.96 13.64
N ALA A 21 -13.42 -5.98 12.77
CA ALA A 21 -12.56 -6.13 11.62
C ALA A 21 -11.89 -4.80 11.28
N SER A 22 -10.74 -4.87 10.64
CA SER A 22 -10.06 -3.70 10.10
C SER A 22 -9.43 -4.01 8.75
N LEU A 23 -9.54 -3.06 7.83
CA LEU A 23 -8.77 -3.01 6.59
C LEU A 23 -7.76 -1.88 6.69
N THR A 24 -6.49 -2.20 6.49
CA THR A 24 -5.40 -1.22 6.54
C THR A 24 -4.73 -1.11 5.18
N TYR A 25 -4.55 0.12 4.72
CA TYR A 25 -3.79 0.51 3.55
C TYR A 25 -2.64 1.42 3.99
N ASP A 26 -1.45 1.18 3.47
CA ASP A 26 -0.31 2.10 3.56
C ASP A 26 0.38 2.13 2.20
N ARG A 27 0.65 3.34 1.67
CA ARG A 27 1.33 3.51 0.39
C ARG A 27 2.73 2.92 0.39
N ASP A 28 3.39 2.94 1.54
CA ASP A 28 4.76 2.45 1.70
C ASP A 28 4.80 0.92 1.95
N ALA A 29 3.64 0.29 2.21
CA ALA A 29 3.48 -1.16 2.31
C ALA A 29 2.92 -1.74 0.99
N PRO A 30 3.52 -2.80 0.45
CA PRO A 30 3.04 -3.38 -0.80
C PRO A 30 1.61 -3.94 -0.70
N ALA A 31 1.32 -4.68 0.37
CA ALA A 31 0.06 -5.40 0.56
C ALA A 31 -0.86 -4.68 1.55
N ASP A 32 -2.15 -4.66 1.24
CA ASP A 32 -3.19 -4.27 2.18
C ASP A 32 -3.41 -5.39 3.21
N LEU A 33 -3.80 -5.03 4.44
CA LEU A 33 -3.97 -5.95 5.56
C LEU A 33 -5.43 -5.98 6.00
N LEU A 34 -5.99 -7.19 6.15
CA LEU A 34 -7.25 -7.44 6.83
C LEU A 34 -6.98 -8.17 8.15
N GLU A 35 -7.45 -7.61 9.24
CA GLU A 35 -7.53 -8.29 10.54
C GLU A 35 -9.01 -8.40 10.91
N ALA A 36 -9.47 -9.59 11.32
CA ALA A 36 -10.87 -9.78 11.68
C ALA A 36 -11.03 -10.86 12.74
N VAL A 37 -12.00 -10.66 13.65
CA VAL A 37 -12.36 -11.59 14.71
C VAL A 37 -13.81 -12.01 14.52
N PHE A 38 -14.04 -13.31 14.31
CA PHE A 38 -15.35 -13.88 14.09
C PHE A 38 -15.81 -14.71 15.30
N PRO A 39 -17.08 -14.65 15.69
CA PRO A 39 -17.66 -15.66 16.58
C PRO A 39 -17.76 -16.99 15.82
N ALA A 40 -17.52 -18.09 16.51
CA ALA A 40 -17.60 -19.43 15.92
C ALA A 40 -18.32 -20.39 16.89
N ASP A 41 -18.95 -21.43 16.36
CA ASP A 41 -19.56 -22.51 17.10
C ASP A 41 -18.62 -23.73 17.25
N ARG A 42 -17.59 -23.78 16.42
CA ARG A 42 -16.59 -24.85 16.35
C ARG A 42 -15.26 -24.32 15.80
N VAL A 43 -14.23 -25.16 15.87
CA VAL A 43 -12.97 -24.93 15.17
C VAL A 43 -13.22 -24.96 13.65
N TRP A 44 -12.77 -23.95 12.95
CA TRP A 44 -12.84 -23.92 11.48
C TRP A 44 -11.68 -24.72 10.87
N GLU A 45 -11.95 -25.32 9.73
CA GLU A 45 -10.88 -25.84 8.88
C GLU A 45 -9.96 -24.71 8.43
N GLU A 46 -8.74 -25.06 8.04
CA GLU A 46 -7.74 -24.11 7.59
C GLU A 46 -8.19 -23.38 6.32
N LEU A 47 -8.30 -22.07 6.43
CA LEU A 47 -8.61 -21.17 5.33
C LEU A 47 -7.34 -20.80 4.60
N VAL A 48 -7.40 -20.71 3.27
CA VAL A 48 -6.28 -20.26 2.43
C VAL A 48 -6.48 -18.83 1.92
N LEU A 49 -7.74 -18.38 1.83
CA LEU A 49 -8.08 -17.08 1.29
C LEU A 49 -9.33 -16.51 1.95
N VAL A 50 -9.36 -15.20 2.14
CA VAL A 50 -10.55 -14.45 2.58
C VAL A 50 -10.95 -13.45 1.52
N THR A 51 -12.26 -13.36 1.27
CA THR A 51 -12.87 -12.34 0.41
C THR A 51 -13.88 -11.55 1.23
N ALA A 52 -13.74 -10.24 1.28
CA ALA A 52 -14.71 -9.33 1.87
C ALA A 52 -15.46 -8.58 0.78
N CYS A 53 -16.81 -8.60 0.84
CA CYS A 53 -17.70 -7.98 -0.12
C CYS A 53 -18.57 -6.91 0.54
N ARG A 54 -18.82 -5.81 -0.15
CA ARG A 54 -19.78 -4.77 0.22
C ARG A 54 -20.78 -4.58 -0.90
N GLN A 55 -22.07 -4.79 -0.62
CA GLN A 55 -23.14 -4.65 -1.61
C GLN A 55 -22.91 -5.47 -2.91
N GLY A 56 -22.29 -6.66 -2.76
CA GLY A 56 -21.96 -7.54 -3.89
C GLY A 56 -20.61 -7.26 -4.57
N GLU A 57 -19.95 -6.15 -4.27
CA GLU A 57 -18.64 -5.83 -4.81
C GLU A 57 -17.54 -6.31 -3.86
N THR A 58 -16.49 -6.94 -4.41
CA THR A 58 -15.31 -7.34 -3.64
C THR A 58 -14.50 -6.10 -3.28
N VAL A 59 -14.31 -5.88 -1.99
CA VAL A 59 -13.52 -4.77 -1.45
C VAL A 59 -12.14 -5.20 -0.95
N PHE A 60 -12.00 -6.48 -0.60
CA PHE A 60 -10.73 -7.07 -0.22
C PHE A 60 -10.73 -8.55 -0.62
N ARG A 61 -9.60 -9.03 -1.09
CA ARG A 61 -9.30 -10.43 -1.31
C ARG A 61 -7.84 -10.66 -0.95
N GLY A 62 -7.59 -11.58 -0.01
CA GLY A 62 -6.25 -11.79 0.50
C GLY A 62 -6.01 -13.21 0.97
N LEU A 63 -4.73 -13.57 1.07
CA LEU A 63 -4.25 -14.82 1.63
C LEU A 63 -4.35 -14.77 3.15
N VAL A 64 -4.69 -15.90 3.76
CA VAL A 64 -4.67 -16.05 5.21
C VAL A 64 -3.25 -16.35 5.66
N ASP A 65 -2.65 -15.42 6.40
CA ASP A 65 -1.33 -15.59 7.00
C ASP A 65 -1.44 -16.28 8.37
N GLU A 66 -2.45 -15.88 9.16
CA GLU A 66 -2.68 -16.43 10.48
C GLU A 66 -4.18 -16.71 10.70
N GLN A 67 -4.46 -17.86 11.30
CA GLN A 67 -5.80 -18.28 11.76
C GLN A 67 -5.70 -18.80 13.18
N ASN A 68 -6.14 -18.02 14.15
CA ASN A 68 -6.07 -18.33 15.55
C ASN A 68 -7.47 -18.60 16.12
N THR A 69 -7.68 -19.80 16.66
CA THR A 69 -8.94 -20.15 17.34
C THR A 69 -8.74 -20.06 18.85
N ARG A 70 -9.58 -19.27 19.51
CA ARG A 70 -9.57 -19.10 20.97
C ARG A 70 -10.89 -19.56 21.57
N LEU A 71 -10.80 -20.28 22.67
CA LEU A 71 -11.94 -20.62 23.56
C LEU A 71 -11.83 -19.77 24.82
N THR A 72 -12.90 -19.03 25.13
CA THR A 72 -13.04 -18.24 26.36
C THR A 72 -14.40 -18.52 27.00
N ASP A 73 -14.66 -17.92 28.15
CA ASP A 73 -15.97 -18.01 28.80
C ASP A 73 -17.12 -17.45 27.95
N SER A 74 -16.80 -16.55 27.03
CA SER A 74 -17.75 -15.95 26.06
C SER A 74 -17.93 -16.79 24.78
N GLY A 75 -17.30 -17.96 24.68
CA GLY A 75 -17.40 -18.88 23.54
C GLY A 75 -16.13 -18.93 22.69
N ILE A 76 -16.27 -19.50 21.49
CA ILE A 76 -15.17 -19.67 20.53
C ILE A 76 -15.12 -18.44 19.62
N THR A 77 -13.91 -17.97 19.36
CA THR A 77 -13.61 -16.94 18.34
C THR A 77 -12.51 -17.42 17.41
N VAL A 78 -12.59 -16.99 16.15
CA VAL A 78 -11.53 -17.19 15.15
C VAL A 78 -11.02 -15.81 14.75
N GLU A 79 -9.74 -15.59 14.96
CA GLU A 79 -9.00 -14.40 14.55
C GLU A 79 -8.25 -14.71 13.26
N LEU A 80 -8.41 -13.87 12.25
CA LEU A 80 -7.77 -13.99 10.95
C LEU A 80 -6.91 -12.76 10.68
N VAL A 81 -5.70 -13.01 10.19
CA VAL A 81 -4.79 -12.00 9.63
C VAL A 81 -4.55 -12.36 8.17
N CYS A 82 -4.86 -11.43 7.26
CA CYS A 82 -4.80 -11.70 5.83
C CYS A 82 -4.13 -10.55 5.10
N ARG A 83 -3.25 -10.86 4.15
CA ARG A 83 -2.64 -9.87 3.24
C ARG A 83 -3.20 -9.99 1.82
N SER A 84 -3.34 -8.86 1.13
CA SER A 84 -3.80 -8.81 -0.28
C SER A 84 -2.87 -9.56 -1.24
N GLY A 85 -3.23 -9.63 -2.53
CA GLY A 85 -2.57 -10.48 -3.53
C GLY A 85 -1.07 -10.25 -3.71
N GLU A 86 -0.57 -9.08 -3.35
CA GLU A 86 0.86 -8.73 -3.35
C GLU A 86 1.67 -9.61 -2.40
N ALA A 87 1.05 -10.21 -1.38
CA ALA A 87 1.72 -11.13 -0.45
C ALA A 87 2.39 -12.30 -1.19
N LEU A 88 1.75 -12.83 -2.24
CA LEU A 88 2.35 -13.87 -3.09
C LEU A 88 3.69 -13.45 -3.69
N LEU A 89 3.80 -12.19 -4.09
CA LEU A 89 5.01 -11.65 -4.71
C LEU A 89 6.10 -11.33 -3.68
N LEU A 90 5.68 -10.98 -2.46
CA LEU A 90 6.59 -10.71 -1.34
C LEU A 90 7.23 -11.99 -0.81
N ASP A 91 6.43 -13.04 -0.66
CA ASP A 91 6.82 -14.28 0.00
C ASP A 91 7.55 -15.24 -0.93
N ASN A 92 7.56 -14.97 -2.24
CA ASN A 92 8.25 -15.80 -3.22
C ASN A 92 9.50 -15.13 -3.78
N GLU A 93 10.61 -15.86 -3.74
CA GLU A 93 11.87 -15.42 -4.35
C GLU A 93 11.79 -15.54 -5.88
N ALA A 94 12.33 -14.54 -6.56
CA ALA A 94 12.57 -14.61 -7.99
C ALA A 94 13.76 -15.53 -8.28
N ALA A 95 13.68 -16.33 -9.33
CA ALA A 95 14.80 -17.18 -9.73
C ALA A 95 16.03 -16.31 -10.05
N PRO A 96 17.19 -16.55 -9.38
CA PRO A 96 18.38 -15.76 -9.61
C PRO A 96 18.93 -15.97 -11.02
N GLY A 97 19.43 -14.90 -11.63
CA GLY A 97 19.94 -14.95 -12.99
C GLY A 97 19.86 -13.61 -13.71
N THR A 98 20.07 -13.63 -15.01
CA THR A 98 20.05 -12.44 -15.85
C THR A 98 18.98 -12.55 -16.94
N ILE A 99 18.09 -11.57 -17.01
CA ILE A 99 17.09 -11.45 -18.06
C ILE A 99 17.56 -10.38 -19.06
N GLN A 100 17.85 -10.80 -20.28
CA GLN A 100 18.23 -9.90 -21.36
C GLN A 100 17.00 -9.16 -21.90
N ARG A 101 17.11 -7.83 -22.00
CA ARG A 101 16.03 -6.97 -22.49
C ARG A 101 14.66 -7.34 -21.88
N PRO A 102 14.52 -7.21 -20.56
CA PRO A 102 13.29 -7.59 -19.87
C PRO A 102 12.11 -6.75 -20.38
N THR A 103 10.97 -7.42 -20.51
CA THR A 103 9.66 -6.78 -20.76
C THR A 103 8.70 -7.21 -19.68
N LEU A 104 7.63 -6.44 -19.43
CA LEU A 104 6.58 -6.86 -18.49
C LEU A 104 5.98 -8.21 -18.86
N GLU A 105 5.85 -8.53 -20.15
CA GLU A 105 5.39 -9.84 -20.59
C GLU A 105 6.34 -10.97 -20.15
N LYS A 106 7.67 -10.79 -20.32
CA LYS A 106 8.65 -11.79 -19.87
C LYS A 106 8.63 -11.95 -18.35
N LEU A 107 8.60 -10.82 -17.61
CA LEU A 107 8.49 -10.84 -16.16
C LEU A 107 7.19 -11.51 -15.71
N GLY A 108 6.07 -11.24 -16.40
CA GLY A 108 4.80 -11.90 -16.18
C GLY A 108 4.90 -13.42 -16.25
N LYS A 109 5.46 -13.94 -17.33
CA LYS A 109 5.65 -15.39 -17.52
C LYS A 109 6.61 -16.00 -16.51
N THR A 110 7.66 -15.29 -16.11
CA THR A 110 8.71 -15.84 -15.26
C THR A 110 8.39 -15.74 -13.77
N LEU A 111 7.80 -14.61 -13.33
CA LEU A 111 7.60 -14.30 -11.90
C LEU A 111 6.15 -14.47 -11.45
N LEU A 112 5.17 -14.26 -12.33
CA LEU A 112 3.77 -14.11 -11.94
C LEU A 112 2.91 -15.33 -12.27
N GLU A 113 3.03 -15.89 -13.48
CA GLU A 113 2.27 -17.07 -13.89
C GLU A 113 2.46 -18.27 -12.94
N PRO A 114 3.71 -18.57 -12.45
CA PRO A 114 3.91 -19.63 -11.47
C PRO A 114 3.17 -19.41 -10.15
N LEU A 115 2.83 -18.18 -9.83
CA LEU A 115 2.08 -17.78 -8.63
C LEU A 115 0.57 -17.62 -8.88
N GLY A 116 0.11 -17.97 -10.09
CA GLY A 116 -1.30 -17.87 -10.47
C GLY A 116 -1.78 -16.46 -10.86
N ILE A 117 -0.87 -15.48 -10.96
CA ILE A 117 -1.18 -14.14 -11.45
C ILE A 117 -0.97 -14.12 -12.97
N THR A 118 -2.04 -14.29 -13.72
CA THR A 118 -2.00 -14.43 -15.18
C THR A 118 -2.40 -13.16 -15.94
N ARG A 119 -2.95 -12.17 -15.24
CA ARG A 119 -3.43 -10.92 -15.84
C ARG A 119 -2.55 -9.77 -15.38
N VAL A 120 -1.92 -9.09 -16.36
CA VAL A 120 -1.03 -7.93 -16.15
C VAL A 120 -1.53 -6.79 -17.01
N VAL A 121 -1.66 -5.61 -16.42
CA VAL A 121 -2.04 -4.36 -17.09
C VAL A 121 -0.84 -3.41 -17.07
N GLY A 122 -0.39 -3.01 -18.25
CA GLY A 122 0.75 -2.14 -18.47
C GLY A 122 1.72 -2.74 -19.48
N GLU A 123 2.52 -1.88 -20.09
CA GLU A 123 3.58 -2.26 -21.03
C GLU A 123 4.85 -1.51 -20.67
N ALA A 124 5.96 -2.24 -20.59
CA ALA A 124 7.28 -1.68 -20.44
C ALA A 124 8.34 -2.65 -20.95
N ALA A 125 9.42 -2.10 -21.47
CA ALA A 125 10.57 -2.84 -21.96
C ALA A 125 11.87 -2.08 -21.64
N ALA A 126 12.86 -2.77 -21.10
CA ALA A 126 14.16 -2.19 -20.83
C ALA A 126 15.17 -2.58 -21.92
N PRO A 127 16.03 -1.66 -22.37
CA PRO A 127 17.11 -1.96 -23.33
C PRO A 127 18.33 -2.61 -22.68
N TRP A 128 18.40 -2.65 -21.34
CA TRP A 128 19.49 -3.24 -20.55
C TRP A 128 19.16 -4.64 -20.07
N GLU A 129 20.09 -5.29 -19.40
CA GLU A 129 19.87 -6.54 -18.72
C GLU A 129 19.41 -6.32 -17.27
N LEU A 130 18.49 -7.15 -16.80
CA LEU A 130 18.02 -7.19 -15.42
C LEU A 130 18.73 -8.36 -14.71
N VAL A 131 19.53 -8.04 -13.71
CA VAL A 131 20.20 -9.04 -12.86
C VAL A 131 19.34 -9.24 -11.62
N ILE A 132 18.98 -10.50 -11.37
CA ILE A 132 18.24 -10.93 -10.18
C ILE A 132 19.21 -11.63 -9.25
N GLU A 133 19.44 -11.06 -8.09
CA GLU A 133 20.28 -11.65 -7.06
C GLU A 133 19.51 -12.70 -6.26
N LYS A 134 20.24 -13.68 -5.69
CA LYS A 134 19.65 -14.68 -4.79
C LYS A 134 19.03 -14.00 -3.57
N GLY A 135 17.81 -14.41 -3.20
CA GLY A 135 17.07 -13.86 -2.06
C GLY A 135 16.23 -12.63 -2.41
N THR A 136 16.21 -12.20 -3.68
CA THR A 136 15.35 -11.10 -4.12
C THR A 136 13.92 -11.59 -4.32
N SER A 137 12.93 -10.95 -3.70
CA SER A 137 11.53 -11.32 -3.89
C SER A 137 11.02 -10.95 -5.29
N CYS A 138 10.00 -11.67 -5.76
CA CYS A 138 9.31 -11.34 -7.01
C CYS A 138 8.76 -9.90 -6.97
N TRP A 139 8.31 -9.46 -5.81
CA TRP A 139 7.85 -8.08 -5.61
C TRP A 139 8.95 -7.06 -5.86
N THR A 140 10.12 -7.24 -5.24
CA THR A 140 11.24 -6.31 -5.39
C THR A 140 11.64 -6.15 -6.85
N VAL A 141 11.81 -7.28 -7.57
CA VAL A 141 12.17 -7.25 -9.00
C VAL A 141 11.13 -6.47 -9.81
N LEU A 142 9.85 -6.75 -9.59
CA LEU A 142 8.75 -6.13 -10.33
C LEU A 142 8.59 -4.65 -9.98
N SER A 143 8.63 -4.32 -8.69
CA SER A 143 8.47 -2.95 -8.20
C SER A 143 9.59 -2.05 -8.72
N ASP A 144 10.85 -2.49 -8.63
CA ASP A 144 12.00 -1.75 -9.13
C ASP A 144 11.92 -1.55 -10.65
N PHE A 145 11.48 -2.57 -11.38
CA PHE A 145 11.28 -2.48 -12.82
C PHE A 145 10.19 -1.48 -13.19
N CYS A 146 9.03 -1.53 -12.53
CA CYS A 146 7.93 -0.59 -12.75
C CYS A 146 8.32 0.84 -12.33
N GLN A 147 8.95 0.99 -11.18
CA GLN A 147 9.39 2.30 -10.70
C GLN A 147 10.40 2.95 -11.66
N THR A 148 11.36 2.15 -12.17
CA THR A 148 12.40 2.67 -13.06
C THR A 148 11.85 3.06 -14.43
N LEU A 149 10.93 2.29 -15.00
CA LEU A 149 10.45 2.51 -16.38
C LEU A 149 9.14 3.28 -16.47
N LEU A 150 8.28 3.16 -15.46
CA LEU A 150 6.93 3.74 -15.46
C LEU A 150 6.76 4.84 -14.41
N GLY A 151 7.72 4.96 -13.47
CA GLY A 151 7.63 5.90 -12.35
C GLY A 151 6.47 5.57 -11.40
N ALA A 152 6.02 4.32 -11.37
CA ALA A 152 4.82 3.91 -10.67
C ALA A 152 5.04 2.65 -9.82
N GLN A 153 4.36 2.61 -8.67
CA GLN A 153 4.31 1.44 -7.81
C GLN A 153 3.23 0.47 -8.33
N PRO A 154 3.57 -0.78 -8.63
CA PRO A 154 2.56 -1.76 -9.05
C PRO A 154 1.66 -2.15 -7.87
N TYR A 155 0.49 -2.72 -8.17
CA TYR A 155 -0.40 -3.32 -7.17
C TYR A 155 -1.24 -4.43 -7.79
N VAL A 156 -1.78 -5.33 -6.95
CA VAL A 156 -2.70 -6.39 -7.36
C VAL A 156 -4.11 -6.03 -6.91
N ASP A 157 -5.05 -5.98 -7.82
CA ASP A 157 -6.45 -5.70 -7.45
C ASP A 157 -7.17 -6.92 -6.85
N CYS A 158 -8.38 -6.70 -6.33
CA CYS A 158 -9.21 -7.75 -5.74
C CYS A 158 -9.63 -8.86 -6.72
N GLN A 159 -9.44 -8.69 -8.03
CA GLN A 159 -9.66 -9.68 -9.07
C GLN A 159 -8.38 -10.46 -9.40
N GLY A 160 -7.26 -10.18 -8.72
CA GLY A 160 -5.96 -10.81 -8.96
C GLY A 160 -5.26 -10.30 -10.22
N VAL A 161 -5.58 -9.08 -10.67
CA VAL A 161 -4.92 -8.44 -11.81
C VAL A 161 -3.79 -7.55 -11.30
N LEU A 162 -2.59 -7.72 -11.85
CA LEU A 162 -1.47 -6.84 -11.58
C LEU A 162 -1.55 -5.59 -12.45
N HIS A 163 -1.55 -4.44 -11.83
CA HIS A 163 -1.48 -3.12 -12.47
C HIS A 163 -0.08 -2.51 -12.29
N CYS A 164 0.66 -2.33 -13.39
CA CYS A 164 2.05 -1.87 -13.36
C CYS A 164 2.19 -0.35 -13.42
N GLN A 165 1.14 0.36 -13.81
CA GLN A 165 1.13 1.83 -13.96
C GLN A 165 0.64 2.57 -12.70
N GLY A 166 0.52 1.85 -11.57
CA GLY A 166 -0.04 2.38 -10.33
C GLY A 166 -1.56 2.46 -10.34
N ALA A 167 -2.13 2.85 -9.20
CA ALA A 167 -3.56 3.02 -9.07
C ALA A 167 -4.03 4.31 -9.74
N PRO A 168 -5.19 4.30 -10.43
CA PRO A 168 -5.77 5.51 -10.97
C PRO A 168 -6.11 6.48 -9.82
N GLU A 169 -5.89 7.76 -10.07
CA GLU A 169 -6.32 8.80 -9.14
C GLU A 169 -7.84 8.79 -9.00
N ARG A 170 -8.32 8.90 -7.77
CA ARG A 170 -9.73 8.99 -7.44
C ARG A 170 -10.00 10.05 -6.39
N GLU A 171 -11.07 10.77 -6.56
CA GLU A 171 -11.56 11.69 -5.55
C GLU A 171 -12.28 10.92 -4.44
N LEU A 172 -11.81 11.09 -3.20
CA LEU A 172 -12.48 10.58 -2.02
C LEU A 172 -13.37 11.68 -1.45
N ARG A 173 -14.66 11.42 -1.42
CA ARG A 173 -15.61 12.29 -0.75
C ARG A 173 -15.65 11.93 0.73
N LEU A 174 -14.99 12.75 1.53
CA LEU A 174 -15.09 12.67 2.97
C LEU A 174 -16.44 13.26 3.38
N GLY A 175 -17.19 12.48 4.15
CA GLY A 175 -18.44 12.96 4.75
C GLY A 175 -18.16 13.86 5.96
N GLU A 176 -18.96 13.68 7.00
CA GLU A 176 -18.72 14.31 8.30
C GLU A 176 -17.36 13.91 8.86
N VAL A 177 -16.62 14.88 9.41
CA VAL A 177 -15.35 14.64 10.10
C VAL A 177 -15.63 14.47 11.59
N LEU A 178 -15.40 13.28 12.13
CA LEU A 178 -15.54 12.96 13.55
C LEU A 178 -14.40 13.54 14.38
N SER A 179 -13.18 13.38 13.89
CA SER A 179 -11.97 13.93 14.49
C SER A 179 -10.93 14.26 13.44
N ALA A 180 -10.04 15.21 13.73
CA ALA A 180 -8.92 15.52 12.87
C ALA A 180 -7.70 15.97 13.68
N THR A 181 -6.53 15.57 13.22
CA THR A 181 -5.24 15.98 13.78
C THR A 181 -4.33 16.47 12.66
N LEU A 182 -3.96 17.75 12.73
CA LEU A 182 -2.92 18.32 11.87
C LEU A 182 -1.58 18.22 12.56
N ALA A 183 -0.65 17.44 11.99
CA ALA A 183 0.71 17.33 12.46
C ALA A 183 1.67 18.02 11.49
N LEU A 184 2.48 18.93 12.04
CA LEU A 184 3.54 19.62 11.31
C LEU A 184 4.89 19.20 11.88
N ALA A 185 5.75 18.64 11.04
CA ALA A 185 7.10 18.20 11.39
C ALA A 185 8.16 18.96 10.57
N PRO A 186 8.39 20.27 10.85
CA PRO A 186 9.34 21.08 10.09
C PRO A 186 10.77 20.51 10.11
N CYS A 187 11.08 19.64 11.07
CA CYS A 187 12.38 18.95 11.16
C CYS A 187 12.63 17.97 9.99
N LYS A 188 11.60 17.55 9.29
CA LYS A 188 11.70 16.67 8.10
C LYS A 188 12.11 17.44 6.84
N ARG A 189 11.84 18.75 6.77
CA ARG A 189 12.18 19.57 5.61
C ARG A 189 13.68 19.68 5.44
N ILE A 190 14.14 19.45 4.22
CA ILE A 190 15.53 19.57 3.82
C ILE A 190 15.68 20.87 3.04
N SER A 191 16.56 21.77 3.47
CA SER A 191 16.78 23.07 2.83
C SER A 191 17.66 22.96 1.60
N GLU A 192 18.63 22.05 1.63
CA GLU A 192 19.62 21.91 0.57
C GLU A 192 20.07 20.45 0.43
N VAL A 193 20.12 19.97 -0.81
CA VAL A 193 20.82 18.74 -1.17
C VAL A 193 21.96 19.08 -2.11
N ARG A 194 23.17 18.64 -1.82
CA ARG A 194 24.34 18.76 -2.67
C ARG A 194 24.67 17.41 -3.29
N GLN A 195 24.52 17.31 -4.59
CA GLN A 195 24.84 16.10 -5.33
C GLN A 195 26.33 16.03 -5.64
N GLN A 196 26.92 14.84 -5.47
CA GLN A 196 28.30 14.60 -5.86
C GLN A 196 28.43 14.70 -7.37
N SER A 197 29.37 15.51 -7.85
CA SER A 197 29.73 15.60 -9.26
C SER A 197 30.64 14.44 -9.68
N PHE A 198 30.74 14.21 -10.99
CA PHE A 198 31.67 13.22 -11.56
C PHE A 198 33.13 13.41 -11.09
N ARG A 199 33.52 14.63 -10.73
CA ARG A 199 34.86 14.96 -10.20
C ARG A 199 34.99 14.77 -8.69
N GLY A 200 33.95 14.25 -8.02
CA GLY A 200 33.93 14.01 -6.58
C GLY A 200 33.54 15.22 -5.73
N GLY A 201 33.36 16.40 -6.32
CA GLY A 201 32.94 17.63 -5.60
C GLY A 201 31.43 17.67 -5.38
N TYR A 202 30.98 18.54 -4.46
CA TYR A 202 29.57 18.78 -4.14
C TYR A 202 29.16 20.21 -4.48
N ASP A 203 29.46 20.63 -5.71
CA ASP A 203 29.39 22.04 -6.11
C ASP A 203 27.98 22.50 -6.53
N THR A 204 27.08 21.55 -6.87
CA THR A 204 25.74 21.87 -7.33
C THR A 204 24.72 21.73 -6.20
N PRO A 205 24.21 22.86 -5.63
CA PRO A 205 23.17 22.82 -4.62
C PRO A 205 21.77 22.78 -5.26
N TYR A 206 20.92 21.90 -4.76
CA TYR A 206 19.48 21.92 -4.98
C TYR A 206 18.83 22.43 -3.69
N ARG A 207 17.99 23.45 -3.78
CA ARG A 207 17.44 24.14 -2.60
C ARG A 207 15.93 24.10 -2.56
N SER A 208 15.37 23.86 -1.36
CA SER A 208 13.95 24.04 -1.08
C SER A 208 13.64 25.53 -0.90
N LYS A 209 12.45 25.93 -1.36
CA LYS A 209 11.89 27.26 -1.09
C LYS A 209 11.09 27.31 0.22
N GLU A 210 10.70 26.14 0.74
CA GLU A 210 9.79 26.00 1.87
C GLU A 210 10.51 25.81 3.22
N ALA A 211 11.80 25.47 3.20
CA ALA A 211 12.55 25.19 4.41
C ALA A 211 13.13 26.47 5.04
N ALA A 212 12.55 26.90 6.16
CA ALA A 212 13.00 28.07 6.91
C ALA A 212 14.29 27.84 7.73
N VAL A 213 14.63 26.57 8.00
CA VAL A 213 15.80 26.17 8.81
C VAL A 213 16.77 25.40 7.95
N GLU A 214 18.06 25.74 8.06
CA GLU A 214 19.09 25.07 7.28
C GLU A 214 19.26 23.60 7.71
N ARG A 215 18.99 22.68 6.78
CA ARG A 215 19.24 21.24 6.90
C ARG A 215 19.78 20.74 5.58
N ARG A 216 21.07 20.42 5.57
CA ARG A 216 21.80 20.01 4.36
C ARG A 216 21.95 18.49 4.31
N ARG A 217 21.85 17.94 3.09
CA ARG A 217 22.18 16.55 2.78
C ARG A 217 23.20 16.50 1.64
N TYR A 218 23.98 15.43 1.60
CA TYR A 218 24.93 15.15 0.55
C TYR A 218 24.52 13.85 -0.14
N GLY A 219 24.20 13.94 -1.43
CA GLY A 219 23.82 12.78 -2.27
C GLY A 219 25.02 12.18 -2.96
N SER A 220 25.16 10.87 -2.94
CA SER A 220 26.18 10.16 -3.74
C SER A 220 25.72 10.03 -5.18
N MET A 221 26.66 10.13 -6.14
CA MET A 221 26.39 9.81 -7.54
C MET A 221 25.93 8.35 -7.74
N GLN A 222 26.37 7.44 -6.88
CA GLN A 222 26.03 6.02 -6.97
C GLN A 222 24.61 5.70 -6.47
N SER A 223 24.02 6.58 -5.66
CA SER A 223 22.67 6.33 -5.13
C SER A 223 21.57 6.43 -6.19
N GLY A 224 21.84 7.10 -7.31
CA GLY A 224 20.84 7.34 -8.36
C GLY A 224 19.63 8.19 -7.93
N GLU A 225 19.59 8.64 -6.68
CA GLU A 225 18.47 9.39 -6.11
C GLU A 225 18.51 10.86 -6.59
N ASP A 226 17.39 11.33 -7.17
CA ASP A 226 17.26 12.74 -7.60
C ASP A 226 17.23 13.66 -6.35
N PRO A 227 18.14 14.63 -6.23
CA PRO A 227 18.14 15.59 -5.13
C PRO A 227 16.82 16.35 -4.94
N ARG A 228 16.08 16.59 -6.03
CA ARG A 228 14.78 17.25 -5.97
C ARG A 228 13.74 16.37 -5.29
N GLU A 229 13.79 15.06 -5.57
CA GLU A 229 12.89 14.10 -4.94
C GLU A 229 13.19 13.93 -3.43
N VAL A 230 14.45 14.00 -3.02
CA VAL A 230 14.84 14.02 -1.60
C VAL A 230 14.21 15.23 -0.88
N ILE A 231 14.25 16.42 -1.50
CA ILE A 231 13.62 17.63 -0.97
C ILE A 231 12.10 17.46 -0.93
N ALA A 232 11.49 17.05 -2.03
CA ALA A 232 10.04 16.88 -2.14
C ALA A 232 9.51 15.86 -1.13
N ARG A 233 10.23 14.75 -0.91
CA ARG A 233 9.90 13.77 0.12
C ARG A 233 9.93 14.39 1.52
N GLY A 234 10.96 15.16 1.85
CA GLY A 234 11.04 15.86 3.13
C GLY A 234 9.92 16.88 3.33
N GLU A 235 9.46 17.53 2.28
CA GLU A 235 8.31 18.43 2.29
C GLU A 235 6.99 17.67 2.53
N ARG A 236 6.77 16.55 1.82
CA ARG A 236 5.60 15.69 2.05
C ARG A 236 5.57 15.15 3.48
N GLU A 237 6.67 14.60 3.97
CA GLU A 237 6.78 14.06 5.32
C GLU A 237 6.66 15.10 6.43
N SER A 238 6.83 16.40 6.10
CA SER A 238 6.70 17.47 7.07
C SER A 238 5.27 17.86 7.42
N PHE A 239 4.30 17.28 6.73
CA PHE A 239 2.87 17.53 6.90
C PHE A 239 2.11 16.23 6.96
N SER A 240 1.16 16.12 7.87
CA SER A 240 0.20 15.03 7.90
C SER A 240 -1.10 15.52 8.50
N LEU A 241 -2.20 15.25 7.81
CA LEU A 241 -3.55 15.49 8.31
C LEU A 241 -4.24 14.14 8.49
N THR A 242 -4.42 13.73 9.73
CA THR A 242 -5.21 12.53 10.07
C THR A 242 -6.67 12.95 10.24
N VAL A 243 -7.57 12.28 9.53
CA VAL A 243 -9.01 12.54 9.58
C VAL A 243 -9.74 11.24 9.86
N GLU A 244 -10.71 11.28 10.76
CA GLU A 244 -11.62 10.17 11.02
C GLU A 244 -13.03 10.53 10.55
N CYS A 245 -13.62 9.64 9.76
CA CYS A 245 -14.95 9.80 9.17
C CYS A 245 -15.82 8.58 9.47
N PRO A 246 -17.15 8.74 9.60
CA PRO A 246 -18.07 7.63 9.74
C PRO A 246 -18.14 6.82 8.44
N GLY A 247 -18.40 5.52 8.59
CA GLY A 247 -18.59 4.61 7.48
C GLY A 247 -17.28 4.05 6.89
N LEU A 248 -17.45 3.18 5.92
CA LEU A 248 -16.36 2.53 5.21
C LEU A 248 -15.99 3.34 3.96
N LEU A 249 -14.85 3.97 3.98
CA LEU A 249 -14.21 4.57 2.81
C LEU A 249 -13.14 3.60 2.29
N TRP A 250 -13.43 2.89 1.21
CA TRP A 250 -12.54 1.91 0.61
C TRP A 250 -12.87 1.73 -0.89
N PRO A 251 -11.88 1.50 -1.77
CA PRO A 251 -10.43 1.42 -1.50
C PRO A 251 -9.79 2.80 -1.37
N LEU A 252 -8.67 2.87 -0.61
CA LEU A 252 -7.94 4.11 -0.35
C LEU A 252 -6.80 4.37 -1.33
N ARG A 253 -6.31 3.33 -1.98
CA ARG A 253 -5.21 3.39 -2.96
C ARG A 253 -5.57 4.35 -4.13
N GLY A 254 -4.67 5.29 -4.42
CA GLY A 254 -4.89 6.33 -5.44
C GLY A 254 -5.85 7.44 -5.01
N GLY A 255 -6.32 7.43 -3.75
CA GLY A 255 -7.25 8.43 -3.23
C GLY A 255 -6.62 9.81 -3.06
N LYS A 256 -7.39 10.84 -3.42
CA LYS A 256 -7.15 12.25 -3.07
C LYS A 256 -8.41 12.80 -2.42
N ALA A 257 -8.25 13.66 -1.43
CA ALA A 257 -9.38 14.22 -0.70
C ALA A 257 -9.28 15.74 -0.61
N ASP A 258 -10.43 16.37 -0.75
CA ASP A 258 -10.69 17.73 -0.30
C ASP A 258 -11.41 17.67 1.04
N VAL A 259 -10.89 18.36 2.03
CA VAL A 259 -11.47 18.33 3.37
C VAL A 259 -11.47 19.74 3.99
N GLU A 260 -12.59 20.11 4.58
CA GLU A 260 -12.72 21.31 5.41
C GLU A 260 -12.93 20.87 6.86
N VAL A 261 -11.95 21.22 7.70
CA VAL A 261 -11.97 20.87 9.12
C VAL A 261 -12.19 22.13 9.93
N PRO A 262 -13.31 22.25 10.68
CA PRO A 262 -13.57 23.41 11.52
C PRO A 262 -12.40 23.66 12.49
N GLY A 263 -11.89 24.88 12.49
CA GLY A 263 -10.78 25.29 13.35
C GLY A 263 -9.37 24.92 12.83
N LEU A 264 -9.24 24.04 11.84
CA LEU A 264 -7.96 23.71 11.22
C LEU A 264 -7.80 24.29 9.80
N GLY A 265 -8.93 24.49 9.08
CA GLY A 265 -8.93 25.10 7.75
C GLY A 265 -9.36 24.16 6.61
N LYS A 266 -9.09 24.60 5.37
CA LYS A 266 -9.39 23.84 4.14
C LYS A 266 -8.11 23.27 3.54
N PHE A 267 -8.21 22.02 3.14
CA PHE A 267 -7.13 21.25 2.55
C PHE A 267 -7.65 20.65 1.26
N SER A 268 -7.00 20.91 0.13
CA SER A 268 -7.47 20.46 -1.19
C SER A 268 -6.43 19.59 -1.88
N GLY A 269 -6.92 18.61 -2.66
CA GLY A 269 -6.08 17.71 -3.46
C GLY A 269 -5.11 16.87 -2.62
N CYS A 270 -5.44 16.60 -1.36
CA CYS A 270 -4.56 15.91 -0.44
C CYS A 270 -4.50 14.41 -0.75
N PRO A 271 -3.33 13.85 -1.17
CA PRO A 271 -3.21 12.43 -1.42
C PRO A 271 -3.34 11.61 -0.14
N VAL A 272 -3.95 10.44 -0.24
CA VAL A 272 -3.95 9.47 0.86
C VAL A 272 -2.60 8.79 0.95
N ARG A 273 -1.97 8.89 2.12
CA ARG A 273 -0.77 8.14 2.46
C ARG A 273 -1.11 6.76 3.00
N SER A 274 -1.98 6.75 4.01
CA SER A 274 -2.42 5.50 4.65
C SER A 274 -3.83 5.68 5.21
N GLY A 275 -4.45 4.58 5.60
CA GLY A 275 -5.71 4.63 6.30
C GLY A 275 -6.16 3.27 6.79
N ARG A 276 -7.10 3.31 7.71
CA ARG A 276 -7.66 2.13 8.35
C ARG A 276 -9.17 2.25 8.44
N ALA A 277 -9.87 1.31 7.83
CA ALA A 277 -11.31 1.16 7.96
C ALA A 277 -11.61 0.15 9.07
N LEU A 278 -12.45 0.52 10.01
CA LEU A 278 -12.76 -0.23 11.22
C LEU A 278 -14.22 -0.59 11.27
N TRP A 279 -14.52 -1.78 11.77
CA TRP A 279 -15.84 -2.24 12.19
C TRP A 279 -15.73 -2.82 13.59
N ASP A 280 -16.55 -2.39 14.47
CA ASP A 280 -16.67 -2.92 15.81
C ASP A 280 -18.05 -2.60 16.38
N GLU A 281 -18.23 -2.77 17.69
CA GLU A 281 -19.48 -2.50 18.41
C GLU A 281 -19.92 -1.02 18.30
N ASP A 282 -18.97 -0.10 18.09
CA ASP A 282 -19.23 1.34 17.90
C ASP A 282 -19.64 1.69 16.47
N GLY A 283 -19.63 0.71 15.55
CA GLY A 283 -20.04 0.86 14.16
C GLY A 283 -18.87 0.89 13.18
N GLN A 284 -19.08 1.55 12.05
CA GLN A 284 -18.09 1.65 10.97
C GLN A 284 -17.49 3.05 10.94
N ARG A 285 -16.17 3.13 10.90
CA ARG A 285 -15.40 4.36 10.75
C ARG A 285 -14.15 4.14 9.93
N THR A 286 -13.67 5.19 9.30
CA THR A 286 -12.41 5.16 8.53
C THR A 286 -11.53 6.30 8.99
N GLN A 287 -10.32 5.97 9.41
CA GLN A 287 -9.25 6.92 9.67
C GLN A 287 -8.34 6.98 8.44
N ILE A 288 -8.04 8.19 7.96
CA ILE A 288 -7.22 8.43 6.78
C ILE A 288 -6.11 9.41 7.15
N VAL A 289 -4.89 9.10 6.73
CA VAL A 289 -3.76 10.02 6.81
C VAL A 289 -3.54 10.62 5.43
N LEU A 290 -3.68 11.93 5.36
CA LEU A 290 -3.51 12.72 4.16
C LEU A 290 -2.15 13.43 4.17
N GLU A 291 -1.52 13.50 3.01
CA GLU A 291 -0.34 14.33 2.76
C GLU A 291 -0.74 15.71 2.24
N ARG A 292 0.23 16.63 2.17
CA ARG A 292 0.01 17.95 1.61
C ARG A 292 -0.41 17.83 0.14
N GLY A 293 -1.55 18.44 -0.22
CA GLY A 293 -1.93 18.67 -1.61
C GLY A 293 -0.93 19.60 -2.32
N GLN A 294 -0.90 19.51 -3.62
CA GLN A 294 -0.06 20.38 -4.47
C GLN A 294 -0.65 21.77 -4.59
#